data_a55dadf2b2c3be24eb32c7349d87a927
#
_entry.id   a55dadf2b2c3be24eb32c7349d87a927
#
_cell.length_a   1.000
_cell.length_b   1.000
_cell.length_c   1.000
_cell.angle_alpha   90.00
_cell.angle_beta   90.00
_cell.angle_gamma   90.00
#
_symmetry.space_group_name_H-M   'P 1'
#
loop_
_entity.id
_entity.type
_entity.pdbx_description
1 polymer ?
#
loop_
_entity_poly.entity_id
_entity_poly.type
_entity_poly.pdbx_seq_one_letter_code
_entity_poly.pdbx_strand_id
1 'polypeptide(L)'
;MKAYLKAESQWDGSVNTARPLLVLFQPMEHLSTTKDYERIFVEALQYLIDNDQVPWVNGTPTKPEQEYWSMCFDGQQLFINVSHPQNVNRLSRNLCDAMVLVINPRERFDVVAGAHKRGYAVREKIRKNIDLYDRISHSPLLGHYQAGDLEWPQYMLPDNNEAPPMRCPLKFR
;
A
#
# COMPACT_ATOMS: atom_id res chain seq x y z
N MET A 1 -9.88 1.21 -11.82
CA MET A 1 -10.12 1.51 -10.40
C MET A 1 -11.62 1.53 -10.08
N LYS A 2 -12.44 2.48 -10.55
CA LYS A 2 -13.89 2.60 -10.22
C LYS A 2 -14.68 1.30 -10.39
N ALA A 3 -14.51 0.58 -11.51
CA ALA A 3 -15.19 -0.70 -11.74
C ALA A 3 -14.84 -1.77 -10.68
N TYR A 4 -13.59 -1.82 -10.27
CA TYR A 4 -13.15 -2.69 -9.18
C TYR A 4 -13.81 -2.31 -7.85
N LEU A 5 -13.77 -1.04 -7.45
CA LEU A 5 -14.37 -0.59 -6.19
C LEU A 5 -15.87 -0.86 -6.15
N LYS A 6 -16.54 -0.64 -7.28
CA LYS A 6 -17.97 -0.99 -7.43
C LYS A 6 -18.22 -2.50 -7.28
N ALA A 7 -17.40 -3.36 -7.90
CA ALA A 7 -17.53 -4.81 -7.77
C ALA A 7 -17.28 -5.31 -6.35
N GLU A 8 -16.39 -4.65 -5.62
CA GLU A 8 -15.99 -5.02 -4.26
C GLU A 8 -16.81 -4.33 -3.15
N SER A 9 -17.77 -3.46 -3.51
CA SER A 9 -18.60 -2.71 -2.53
C SER A 9 -19.51 -3.61 -1.68
N GLN A 10 -19.75 -4.84 -2.10
CA GLN A 10 -20.57 -5.83 -1.38
C GLN A 10 -19.72 -6.97 -0.83
N TRP A 11 -18.47 -6.69 -0.46
CA TRP A 11 -17.62 -7.70 0.16
C TRP A 11 -18.24 -8.26 1.43
N ASP A 12 -18.25 -9.58 1.56
CA ASP A 12 -18.90 -10.33 2.65
C ASP A 12 -18.11 -10.36 3.98
N GLY A 13 -16.98 -9.67 4.07
CA GLY A 13 -16.10 -9.67 5.24
C GLY A 13 -15.18 -10.90 5.33
N SER A 14 -15.25 -11.83 4.39
CA SER A 14 -14.41 -13.03 4.39
C SER A 14 -13.04 -12.79 3.74
N VAL A 15 -11.98 -13.26 4.40
CA VAL A 15 -10.62 -13.23 3.83
C VAL A 15 -10.54 -14.03 2.52
N ASN A 16 -11.32 -15.09 2.39
CA ASN A 16 -11.29 -15.96 1.22
C ASN A 16 -11.89 -15.31 -0.04
N THR A 17 -12.70 -14.27 0.14
CA THR A 17 -13.33 -13.50 -0.94
C THR A 17 -12.67 -12.13 -1.13
N ALA A 18 -11.74 -11.74 -0.28
CA ALA A 18 -11.00 -10.49 -0.40
C ALA A 18 -10.05 -10.54 -1.60
N ARG A 19 -10.37 -9.80 -2.65
CA ARG A 19 -9.59 -9.74 -3.88
C ARG A 19 -8.88 -8.39 -4.00
N PRO A 20 -7.54 -8.33 -4.07
CA PRO A 20 -6.84 -7.10 -4.39
C PRO A 20 -6.99 -6.77 -5.89
N LEU A 21 -6.93 -5.48 -6.22
CA LEU A 21 -6.67 -5.05 -7.59
C LEU A 21 -5.15 -5.05 -7.81
N LEU A 22 -4.71 -5.75 -8.85
CA LEU A 22 -3.33 -5.65 -9.33
C LEU A 22 -3.29 -4.74 -10.56
N VAL A 23 -2.51 -3.68 -10.47
CA VAL A 23 -2.22 -2.79 -11.61
C VAL A 23 -0.78 -3.04 -12.04
N LEU A 24 -0.62 -3.70 -13.18
CA LEU A 24 0.67 -3.99 -13.77
C LEU A 24 1.03 -2.88 -14.76
N PHE A 25 2.19 -2.28 -14.55
CA PHE A 25 2.75 -1.33 -15.51
C PHE A 25 3.51 -2.10 -16.59
N GLN A 26 3.49 -1.56 -17.80
CA GLN A 26 4.35 -2.10 -18.83
C GLN A 26 5.82 -2.00 -18.37
N PRO A 27 6.66 -3.01 -18.60
CA PRO A 27 8.09 -2.90 -18.31
C PRO A 27 8.70 -1.68 -19.00
N MET A 28 9.49 -0.92 -18.25
CA MET A 28 10.10 0.34 -18.72
C MET A 28 11.62 0.20 -18.61
N GLU A 29 12.27 -0.11 -19.71
CA GLU A 29 13.72 -0.40 -19.80
C GLU A 29 14.62 0.73 -19.26
N HIS A 30 14.12 1.96 -19.25
CA HIS A 30 14.86 3.12 -18.75
C HIS A 30 14.78 3.30 -17.22
N LEU A 31 13.96 2.50 -16.51
CA LEU A 31 13.89 2.56 -15.07
C LEU A 31 14.89 1.57 -14.45
N SER A 32 15.92 2.11 -13.81
CA SER A 32 17.02 1.33 -13.27
C SER A 32 17.25 1.51 -11.76
N THR A 33 16.57 2.47 -11.15
CA THR A 33 16.74 2.79 -9.73
C THR A 33 15.42 2.78 -8.97
N THR A 34 15.49 2.56 -7.66
CA THR A 34 14.31 2.70 -6.77
C THR A 34 13.64 4.07 -6.93
N LYS A 35 14.44 5.15 -7.09
CA LYS A 35 13.91 6.50 -7.28
C LYS A 35 13.08 6.68 -8.55
N ASP A 36 13.40 5.94 -9.60
CA ASP A 36 12.60 5.96 -10.83
C ASP A 36 11.20 5.40 -10.54
N TYR A 37 11.13 4.27 -9.83
CA TYR A 37 9.87 3.65 -9.43
C TYR A 37 9.09 4.50 -8.42
N GLU A 38 9.78 5.17 -7.47
CA GLU A 38 9.17 6.15 -6.57
C GLU A 38 8.47 7.26 -7.35
N ARG A 39 9.14 7.82 -8.35
CA ARG A 39 8.57 8.87 -9.21
C ARG A 39 7.32 8.41 -9.93
N ILE A 40 7.36 7.24 -10.60
CA ILE A 40 6.20 6.69 -11.32
C ILE A 40 5.04 6.39 -10.35
N PHE A 41 5.35 5.85 -9.18
CA PHE A 41 4.34 5.61 -8.15
C PHE A 41 3.64 6.90 -7.71
N VAL A 42 4.42 7.93 -7.42
CA VAL A 42 3.89 9.25 -7.03
C VAL A 42 3.05 9.86 -8.14
N GLU A 43 3.52 9.82 -9.40
CA GLU A 43 2.77 10.30 -10.57
C GLU A 43 1.43 9.55 -10.72
N ALA A 44 1.43 8.22 -10.52
CA ALA A 44 0.22 7.42 -10.58
C ALA A 44 -0.79 7.80 -9.49
N LEU A 45 -0.34 8.00 -8.24
CA LEU A 45 -1.21 8.42 -7.16
C LEU A 45 -1.71 9.85 -7.34
N GLN A 46 -0.83 10.78 -7.78
CA GLN A 46 -1.23 12.15 -8.07
C GLN A 46 -2.29 12.20 -9.17
N TYR A 47 -2.12 11.38 -10.22
CA TYR A 47 -3.12 11.26 -11.27
C TYR A 47 -4.48 10.80 -10.72
N LEU A 48 -4.52 9.84 -9.80
CA LEU A 48 -5.76 9.41 -9.15
C LEU A 48 -6.40 10.56 -8.37
N ILE A 49 -5.62 11.29 -7.56
CA ILE A 49 -6.10 12.43 -6.76
C ILE A 49 -6.66 13.53 -7.68
N ASP A 50 -5.93 13.87 -8.73
CA ASP A 50 -6.30 14.96 -9.64
C ASP A 50 -7.55 14.65 -10.48
N ASN A 51 -7.83 13.37 -10.73
CA ASN A 51 -8.95 12.91 -11.54
C ASN A 51 -10.09 12.30 -10.72
N ASP A 52 -10.00 12.31 -9.38
CA ASP A 52 -11.11 11.89 -8.55
C ASP A 52 -12.20 12.98 -8.56
N GLN A 53 -13.43 12.55 -8.85
CA GLN A 53 -14.61 13.41 -8.86
C GLN A 53 -15.37 13.38 -7.53
N VAL A 54 -15.00 12.44 -6.66
CA VAL A 54 -15.61 12.27 -5.34
C VAL A 54 -14.75 12.99 -4.30
N PRO A 55 -15.37 13.74 -3.36
CA PRO A 55 -14.61 14.37 -2.29
C PRO A 55 -13.82 13.37 -1.46
N TRP A 56 -12.70 13.83 -0.90
CA TRP A 56 -11.91 13.05 0.05
C TRP A 56 -12.80 12.50 1.18
N VAL A 57 -12.54 11.28 1.60
CA VAL A 57 -13.37 10.60 2.62
C VAL A 57 -13.43 11.43 3.91
N ASN A 58 -14.63 11.76 4.34
CA ASN A 58 -14.83 12.58 5.53
C ASN A 58 -14.18 11.93 6.77
N GLY A 59 -13.47 12.73 7.54
CA GLY A 59 -12.73 12.28 8.73
C GLY A 59 -11.35 11.68 8.43
N THR A 60 -10.98 11.44 7.14
CA THR A 60 -9.62 11.04 6.79
C THR A 60 -8.73 12.26 6.63
N PRO A 61 -7.60 12.35 7.35
CA PRO A 61 -6.65 13.44 7.17
C PRO A 61 -6.17 13.57 5.72
N THR A 62 -5.83 14.78 5.29
CA THR A 62 -5.27 15.04 3.97
C THR A 62 -3.74 15.08 3.96
N LYS A 63 -3.09 15.05 5.12
CA LYS A 63 -1.63 15.09 5.23
C LYS A 63 -1.10 13.69 5.57
N PRO A 64 -0.27 13.09 4.70
CA PRO A 64 0.26 11.72 4.90
C PRO A 64 1.12 11.52 6.14
N GLU A 65 1.58 12.60 6.75
CA GLU A 65 2.33 12.59 8.01
C GLU A 65 1.41 12.55 9.25
N GLN A 66 0.11 12.55 9.07
CA GLN A 66 -0.86 12.44 10.15
C GLN A 66 -1.27 10.98 10.36
N GLU A 67 -1.47 10.63 11.63
CA GLU A 67 -2.11 9.38 12.02
C GLU A 67 -3.48 9.26 11.33
N TYR A 68 -3.87 8.05 11.01
CA TYR A 68 -5.14 7.74 10.34
C TYR A 68 -5.29 8.32 8.92
N TRP A 69 -4.21 8.85 8.34
CA TRP A 69 -4.21 9.13 6.91
C TRP A 69 -4.23 7.83 6.11
N SER A 70 -5.00 7.79 5.06
CA SER A 70 -4.99 6.73 4.05
C SER A 70 -5.30 7.34 2.69
N MET A 71 -4.74 6.78 1.63
CA MET A 71 -5.11 7.19 0.28
C MET A 71 -6.60 6.99 0.07
N CYS A 72 -7.28 7.98 -0.50
CA CYS A 72 -8.70 7.90 -0.85
C CYS A 72 -8.89 7.99 -2.35
N PHE A 73 -9.85 7.25 -2.87
CA PHE A 73 -10.31 7.35 -4.24
C PHE A 73 -11.75 6.84 -4.36
N ASP A 74 -12.59 7.59 -5.10
CA ASP A 74 -14.01 7.25 -5.35
C ASP A 74 -14.79 7.00 -4.05
N GLY A 75 -14.52 7.82 -3.02
CA GLY A 75 -15.17 7.76 -1.70
C GLY A 75 -14.73 6.61 -0.80
N GLN A 76 -13.62 5.92 -1.11
CA GLN A 76 -13.10 4.81 -0.31
C GLN A 76 -11.65 5.02 0.09
N GLN A 77 -11.31 4.61 1.30
CA GLN A 77 -9.92 4.51 1.76
C GLN A 77 -9.27 3.26 1.15
N LEU A 78 -8.03 3.43 0.67
CA LEU A 78 -7.27 2.39 -0.02
C LEU A 78 -5.93 2.17 0.66
N PHE A 79 -5.57 0.93 0.88
CA PHE A 79 -4.19 0.54 1.15
C PHE A 79 -3.53 0.11 -0.16
N ILE A 80 -2.43 0.77 -0.51
CA ILE A 80 -1.70 0.51 -1.75
C ILE A 80 -0.29 0.08 -1.39
N ASN A 81 0.16 -1.07 -1.89
CA ASN A 81 1.57 -1.40 -1.82
C ASN A 81 2.19 -1.57 -3.20
N VAL A 82 3.46 -1.20 -3.29
CA VAL A 82 4.24 -1.20 -4.52
C VAL A 82 5.21 -2.36 -4.50
N SER A 83 5.28 -3.05 -5.64
CA SER A 83 6.32 -4.03 -5.95
C SER A 83 7.05 -3.60 -7.21
N HIS A 84 8.37 -3.76 -7.25
CA HIS A 84 9.19 -3.45 -8.41
C HIS A 84 10.49 -4.28 -8.42
N PRO A 85 11.14 -4.46 -9.60
CA PRO A 85 12.29 -5.36 -9.74
C PRO A 85 13.56 -4.93 -8.99
N GLN A 86 13.66 -3.66 -8.55
CA GLN A 86 14.78 -3.19 -7.74
C GLN A 86 14.72 -3.61 -6.26
N ASN A 87 13.64 -4.28 -5.83
CA ASN A 87 13.57 -4.93 -4.53
C ASN A 87 14.26 -6.29 -4.60
N VAL A 88 15.59 -6.30 -4.44
CA VAL A 88 16.42 -7.50 -4.56
C VAL A 88 16.61 -8.24 -3.23
N ASN A 89 16.39 -7.56 -2.11
CA ASN A 89 16.40 -8.12 -0.77
C ASN A 89 14.99 -8.36 -0.23
N ARG A 90 14.08 -7.45 -0.52
CA ARG A 90 12.68 -7.51 -0.11
C ARG A 90 11.83 -8.18 -1.20
N LEU A 91 12.02 -9.50 -1.37
CA LEU A 91 11.38 -10.29 -2.43
C LEU A 91 9.85 -10.25 -2.36
N SER A 92 9.28 -10.08 -1.17
CA SER A 92 7.84 -9.88 -0.97
C SER A 92 7.29 -8.60 -1.63
N ARG A 93 8.18 -7.72 -2.11
CA ARG A 93 7.89 -6.49 -2.86
C ARG A 93 8.49 -6.53 -4.27
N ASN A 94 8.73 -7.73 -4.81
CA ASN A 94 9.21 -7.96 -6.16
C ASN A 94 8.39 -9.11 -6.78
N LEU A 95 7.29 -8.77 -7.45
CA LEU A 95 6.36 -9.76 -8.00
C LEU A 95 6.73 -10.19 -9.43
N CYS A 96 7.40 -9.33 -10.20
CA CYS A 96 7.80 -9.59 -11.57
C CYS A 96 8.75 -8.48 -12.06
N ASP A 97 9.17 -8.56 -13.34
CA ASP A 97 10.07 -7.60 -14.00
C ASP A 97 9.41 -6.22 -14.29
N ALA A 98 8.27 -5.94 -13.68
CA ALA A 98 7.53 -4.70 -13.84
C ALA A 98 7.11 -4.13 -12.48
N MET A 99 6.75 -2.84 -12.47
CA MET A 99 6.10 -2.26 -11.31
C MET A 99 4.67 -2.77 -11.21
N VAL A 100 4.27 -3.16 -10.00
CA VAL A 100 2.91 -3.61 -9.69
C VAL A 100 2.38 -2.84 -8.48
N LEU A 101 1.19 -2.25 -8.62
CA LEU A 101 0.45 -1.76 -7.47
C LEU A 101 -0.53 -2.83 -7.01
N VAL A 102 -0.47 -3.17 -5.73
CA VAL A 102 -1.44 -4.06 -5.07
C VAL A 102 -2.35 -3.19 -4.23
N ILE A 103 -3.61 -3.05 -4.66
CA ILE A 103 -4.57 -2.10 -4.10
C ILE A 103 -5.71 -2.86 -3.42
N ASN A 104 -5.97 -2.50 -2.18
CA ASN A 104 -7.08 -3.05 -1.40
C ASN A 104 -7.92 -1.93 -0.79
N PRO A 105 -9.25 -2.09 -0.67
CA PRO A 105 -10.03 -1.31 0.26
C PRO A 105 -9.45 -1.43 1.68
N ARG A 106 -9.23 -0.30 2.32
CA ARG A 106 -8.55 -0.22 3.63
C ARG A 106 -9.28 -1.02 4.71
N GLU A 107 -10.61 -1.00 4.71
CA GLU A 107 -11.45 -1.69 5.69
C GLU A 107 -11.16 -3.19 5.84
N ARG A 108 -10.65 -3.84 4.78
CA ARG A 108 -10.30 -5.25 4.82
C ARG A 108 -9.22 -5.57 5.82
N PHE A 109 -8.26 -4.67 5.98
CA PHE A 109 -7.20 -4.82 6.98
C PHE A 109 -7.74 -4.69 8.40
N ASP A 110 -8.76 -3.85 8.60
CA ASP A 110 -9.37 -3.66 9.91
C ASP A 110 -10.16 -4.89 10.35
N VAL A 111 -10.79 -5.58 9.41
CA VAL A 111 -11.47 -6.85 9.66
C VAL A 111 -10.48 -8.00 9.90
N VAL A 112 -9.46 -8.12 9.05
CA VAL A 112 -8.56 -9.29 9.02
C VAL A 112 -7.43 -9.14 10.04
N ALA A 113 -6.86 -7.96 10.14
CA ALA A 113 -5.64 -7.65 10.88
C ALA A 113 -5.77 -6.40 11.75
N GLY A 114 -6.99 -6.13 12.24
CA GLY A 114 -7.30 -4.96 13.06
C GLY A 114 -6.76 -5.01 14.49
N ALA A 115 -7.10 -4.00 15.31
CA ALA A 115 -6.63 -3.83 16.69
C ALA A 115 -7.35 -4.78 17.66
N HIS A 116 -7.26 -6.07 17.40
CA HIS A 116 -7.81 -7.13 18.26
C HIS A 116 -6.88 -8.35 18.29
N LYS A 117 -7.04 -9.22 19.28
CA LYS A 117 -6.13 -10.37 19.54
C LYS A 117 -5.85 -11.21 18.29
N ARG A 118 -6.87 -11.53 17.49
CA ARG A 118 -6.72 -12.29 16.24
C ARG A 118 -5.95 -11.48 15.20
N GLY A 119 -6.23 -10.18 15.07
CA GLY A 119 -5.55 -9.28 14.13
C GLY A 119 -4.06 -9.16 14.43
N TYR A 120 -3.67 -9.03 15.69
CA TYR A 120 -2.26 -9.05 16.09
C TYR A 120 -1.58 -10.37 15.72
N ALA A 121 -2.23 -11.51 15.97
CA ALA A 121 -1.69 -12.81 15.58
C ALA A 121 -1.53 -12.95 14.05
N VAL A 122 -2.45 -12.40 13.27
CA VAL A 122 -2.34 -12.36 11.80
C VAL A 122 -1.13 -11.53 11.38
N ARG A 123 -0.94 -10.33 11.94
CA ARG A 123 0.22 -9.47 11.66
C ARG A 123 1.54 -10.16 11.97
N GLU A 124 1.64 -10.81 13.13
CA GLU A 124 2.84 -11.56 13.51
C GLU A 124 3.13 -12.72 12.54
N LYS A 125 2.09 -13.43 12.10
CA LYS A 125 2.25 -14.47 11.08
C LYS A 125 2.74 -13.90 9.74
N ILE A 126 2.22 -12.74 9.33
CA ILE A 126 2.66 -12.06 8.11
C ILE A 126 4.14 -11.69 8.23
N ARG A 127 4.56 -11.04 9.34
CA ARG A 127 5.96 -10.67 9.58
C ARG A 127 6.90 -11.88 9.54
N LYS A 128 6.54 -12.97 10.22
CA LYS A 128 7.30 -14.22 10.17
C LYS A 128 7.42 -14.79 8.76
N ASN A 129 6.35 -14.74 7.98
CA ASN A 129 6.40 -15.21 6.60
C ASN A 129 7.30 -14.32 5.72
N ILE A 130 7.29 -13.00 5.95
CA ILE A 130 8.20 -12.05 5.29
C ILE A 130 9.64 -12.39 5.67
N ASP A 131 9.95 -12.60 6.94
CA ASP A 131 11.29 -12.95 7.44
C ASP A 131 11.82 -14.26 6.86
N LEU A 132 10.93 -15.18 6.49
CA LEU A 132 11.29 -16.45 5.85
C LEU A 132 11.46 -16.33 4.33
N TYR A 133 10.77 -15.39 3.71
CA TYR A 133 10.73 -15.25 2.25
C TYR A 133 11.74 -14.23 1.72
N ASP A 134 11.88 -13.09 2.41
CA ASP A 134 12.80 -12.03 2.04
C ASP A 134 14.25 -12.41 2.43
N ARG A 135 15.21 -11.74 1.82
CA ARG A 135 16.65 -11.85 2.19
C ARG A 135 17.04 -10.94 3.35
N ILE A 136 16.06 -10.23 3.88
CA ILE A 136 16.18 -9.26 4.97
C ILE A 136 14.97 -9.40 5.89
N SER A 137 15.12 -9.08 7.17
CA SER A 137 13.99 -9.05 8.11
C SER A 137 12.89 -8.07 7.66
N HIS A 138 11.68 -8.30 8.12
CA HIS A 138 10.56 -7.42 7.82
C HIS A 138 10.89 -5.95 8.16
N SER A 139 10.31 -5.04 7.40
CA SER A 139 10.56 -3.61 7.59
C SER A 139 10.01 -3.13 8.94
N PRO A 140 10.78 -2.30 9.68
CA PRO A 140 10.29 -1.62 10.87
C PRO A 140 9.16 -0.62 10.56
N LEU A 141 8.99 -0.25 9.28
CA LEU A 141 7.91 0.62 8.81
C LEU A 141 6.56 -0.10 8.70
N LEU A 142 6.51 -1.43 8.81
CA LEU A 142 5.25 -2.19 8.83
C LEU A 142 4.50 -1.96 10.13
N GLY A 143 3.71 -0.92 10.15
CA GLY A 143 2.93 -0.44 11.28
C GLY A 143 1.52 -1.01 11.38
N HIS A 144 0.76 -0.45 12.27
CA HIS A 144 -0.63 -0.75 12.54
C HIS A 144 -1.48 0.53 12.52
N TYR A 145 -2.23 0.75 11.45
CA TYR A 145 -3.04 1.95 11.24
C TYR A 145 -3.96 2.30 12.43
N GLN A 146 -4.71 1.33 12.94
CA GLN A 146 -5.61 1.57 14.08
C GLN A 146 -4.88 1.83 15.42
N ALA A 147 -3.56 1.65 15.47
CA ALA A 147 -2.71 2.03 16.59
C ALA A 147 -2.03 3.40 16.39
N GLY A 148 -2.36 4.11 15.30
CA GLY A 148 -1.81 5.43 15.00
C GLY A 148 -0.50 5.42 14.20
N ASP A 149 -0.04 4.25 13.75
CA ASP A 149 1.15 4.20 12.90
C ASP A 149 0.85 4.79 11.52
N LEU A 150 1.83 5.49 10.95
CA LEU A 150 1.70 6.12 9.64
C LEU A 150 1.53 5.06 8.53
N GLU A 151 0.58 5.29 7.64
CA GLU A 151 0.31 4.36 6.54
C GLU A 151 1.18 4.64 5.31
N TRP A 152 1.44 5.90 4.99
CA TRP A 152 2.23 6.27 3.81
C TRP A 152 3.57 5.53 3.69
N PRO A 153 4.41 5.41 4.75
CA PRO A 153 5.68 4.70 4.65
C PRO A 153 5.57 3.23 4.27
N GLN A 154 4.40 2.63 4.45
CA GLN A 154 4.15 1.21 4.18
C GLN A 154 3.83 0.94 2.71
N TYR A 155 3.46 1.97 1.93
CA TYR A 155 3.10 1.82 0.53
C TYR A 155 4.29 1.41 -0.32
N MET A 156 5.42 2.05 -0.13
CA MET A 156 6.66 1.75 -0.82
C MET A 156 7.81 1.59 0.18
N LEU A 157 8.07 0.35 0.56
CA LEU A 157 9.11 0.02 1.52
C LEU A 157 10.48 0.06 0.85
N PRO A 158 11.50 0.67 1.50
CA PRO A 158 12.89 0.57 1.04
C PRO A 158 13.37 -0.89 0.99
N ASP A 159 14.29 -1.19 0.08
CA ASP A 159 14.88 -2.54 -0.07
C ASP A 159 15.83 -2.93 1.09
N ASN A 160 16.09 -2.00 2.03
CA ASN A 160 16.84 -2.25 3.26
C ASN A 160 16.14 -1.58 4.45
N ASN A 161 16.53 -1.97 5.68
CA ASN A 161 15.91 -1.46 6.90
C ASN A 161 16.56 -0.18 7.45
N GLU A 162 17.63 0.31 6.84
CA GLU A 162 18.38 1.50 7.25
C GLU A 162 17.98 2.75 6.48
N ALA A 163 17.44 2.56 5.26
CA ALA A 163 17.00 3.68 4.45
C ALA A 163 15.77 4.37 5.06
N PRO A 164 15.75 5.70 5.06
CA PRO A 164 14.59 6.44 5.53
C PRO A 164 13.38 6.17 4.62
N PRO A 165 12.15 6.24 5.17
CA PRO A 165 10.95 6.13 4.34
C PRO A 165 10.88 7.30 3.35
N MET A 166 10.27 7.05 2.20
CA MET A 166 9.98 8.08 1.21
C MET A 166 9.06 9.14 1.85
N ARG A 167 9.45 10.42 1.75
CA ARG A 167 8.57 11.53 2.11
C ARG A 167 7.44 11.62 1.07
N CYS A 168 6.24 11.90 1.54
CA CYS A 168 5.12 12.04 0.63
C CYS A 168 5.18 13.36 -0.15
N PRO A 169 5.29 13.33 -1.48
CA PRO A 169 5.29 14.53 -2.30
C PRO A 169 3.91 14.87 -2.87
N LEU A 170 2.86 14.10 -2.54
CA LEU A 170 1.51 14.29 -3.07
C LEU A 170 0.93 15.63 -2.64
N LYS A 171 0.18 16.24 -3.56
CA LYS A 171 -0.52 17.51 -3.35
C LYS A 171 -2.02 17.22 -3.30
N PHE A 172 -2.62 17.64 -2.21
CA PHE A 172 -4.07 17.52 -1.98
C PHE A 172 -4.72 18.89 -2.26
N ARG A 173 -5.89 18.87 -2.87
CA ARG A 173 -6.68 20.07 -3.18
C ARG A 173 -7.54 20.49 -1.99
#